data_694bd4b8d008dc24882f919ba6061a8a
#
_entry.id   694bd4b8d008dc24882f919ba6061a8a
#
_cell.length_a   1.000
_cell.length_b   1.000
_cell.length_c   1.000
_cell.angle_alpha   90.00
_cell.angle_beta   90.00
_cell.angle_gamma   90.00
#
_symmetry.space_group_name_H-M   'P 1'
#
loop_
_entity.id
_entity.type
_entity.pdbx_description
1 polymer ?
#
loop_
_entity_poly.entity_id
_entity_poly.type
_entity_poly.pdbx_seq_one_letter_code
_entity_poly.pdbx_strand_id
1 'polypeptide(L)'
;MRDFQVLCQSRHLRVTRQRLEVFRALIASPSHPSADEVWQTVRKVLPNISLDTVYRTLGYLESAGIVMKTGTSGGARFDGHLAPHHHFICVECGEIYDVPCPDEQSIPAVPENASQFGKVIKAHLQLRGICKRCLHKEQDVK
;
A
#
# COMPACT_ATOMS: atom_id res chain seq x y z
N MET A 1 7.06 2.00 -18.51
CA MET A 1 7.19 2.11 -17.05
C MET A 1 8.48 2.80 -16.63
N ARG A 2 8.64 3.95 -17.22
CA ARG A 2 9.79 4.83 -16.96
C ARG A 2 9.89 5.23 -15.49
N ASP A 3 8.74 5.49 -14.87
CA ASP A 3 8.67 5.91 -13.48
C ASP A 3 9.16 4.83 -12.51
N PHE A 4 8.84 3.56 -12.79
CA PHE A 4 9.31 2.45 -11.97
C PHE A 4 10.83 2.30 -12.06
N GLN A 5 11.39 2.45 -13.27
CA GLN A 5 12.83 2.38 -13.46
C GLN A 5 13.55 3.49 -12.68
N VAL A 6 13.02 4.71 -12.75
CA VAL A 6 13.58 5.86 -12.02
C VAL A 6 13.52 5.61 -10.52
N LEU A 7 12.40 5.11 -10.02
CA LEU A 7 12.23 4.78 -8.60
C LEU A 7 13.24 3.74 -8.15
N CYS A 8 13.40 2.66 -8.93
CA CYS A 8 14.34 1.60 -8.59
C CYS A 8 15.78 2.14 -8.55
N GLN A 9 16.16 2.97 -9.52
CA GLN A 9 17.49 3.58 -9.56
C GLN A 9 17.73 4.47 -8.35
N SER A 10 16.75 5.30 -7.98
CA SER A 10 16.88 6.20 -6.83
C SER A 10 16.98 5.47 -5.50
N ARG A 11 16.51 4.22 -5.44
CA ARG A 11 16.54 3.39 -4.23
C ARG A 11 17.58 2.30 -4.29
N HIS A 12 18.47 2.33 -5.30
CA HIS A 12 19.50 1.33 -5.51
C HIS A 12 18.95 -0.10 -5.64
N LEU A 13 17.77 -0.21 -6.23
CA LEU A 13 17.07 -1.48 -6.43
C LEU A 13 17.18 -1.88 -7.90
N ARG A 14 17.57 -3.12 -8.14
CA ARG A 14 17.68 -3.64 -9.51
C ARG A 14 16.29 -3.82 -10.10
N VAL A 15 16.11 -3.34 -11.35
CA VAL A 15 14.89 -3.57 -12.12
C VAL A 15 14.93 -5.00 -12.66
N THR A 16 13.92 -5.79 -12.32
CA THR A 16 13.73 -7.12 -12.89
C THR A 16 12.31 -7.20 -13.46
N ARG A 17 12.09 -8.15 -14.37
CA ARG A 17 10.77 -8.35 -14.95
C ARG A 17 9.74 -8.73 -13.86
N GLN A 18 10.13 -9.56 -12.91
CA GLN A 18 9.25 -9.96 -11.82
C GLN A 18 8.83 -8.76 -10.97
N ARG A 19 9.78 -7.90 -10.60
CA ARG A 19 9.50 -6.68 -9.82
C ARG A 19 8.60 -5.72 -10.58
N LEU A 20 8.85 -5.56 -11.89
CA LEU A 20 8.04 -4.70 -12.74
C LEU A 20 6.59 -5.20 -12.82
N GLU A 21 6.40 -6.49 -13.05
CA GLU A 21 5.05 -7.05 -13.19
C GLU A 21 4.27 -7.02 -11.86
N VAL A 22 4.95 -7.23 -10.74
CA VAL A 22 4.32 -7.09 -9.42
C VAL A 22 3.88 -5.64 -9.20
N PHE A 23 4.74 -4.69 -9.51
CA PHE A 23 4.41 -3.27 -9.39
C PHE A 23 3.25 -2.88 -10.32
N ARG A 24 3.25 -3.36 -11.57
CA ARG A 24 2.14 -3.11 -12.50
C ARG A 24 0.82 -3.63 -11.97
N ALA A 25 0.81 -4.82 -11.39
CA ALA A 25 -0.39 -5.39 -10.79
C ALA A 25 -0.94 -4.53 -9.66
N LEU A 26 -0.04 -3.94 -8.86
CA LEU A 26 -0.44 -3.06 -7.77
C LEU A 26 -1.08 -1.77 -8.26
N ILE A 27 -0.44 -1.07 -9.21
CA ILE A 27 -0.95 0.21 -9.69
C ILE A 27 -2.19 0.08 -10.56
N ALA A 28 -2.38 -1.08 -11.18
CA ALA A 28 -3.58 -1.36 -11.97
C ALA A 28 -4.79 -1.69 -11.11
N SER A 29 -4.58 -2.05 -9.86
CA SER A 29 -5.67 -2.42 -8.94
C SER A 29 -6.26 -1.16 -8.30
N PRO A 30 -7.59 -0.96 -8.38
CA PRO A 30 -8.24 0.17 -7.71
C PRO A 30 -8.38 -0.07 -6.20
N SER A 31 -8.17 -1.29 -5.74
CA SER A 31 -8.21 -1.67 -4.33
C SER A 31 -6.79 -1.95 -3.84
N HIS A 32 -6.66 -2.20 -2.55
CA HIS A 32 -5.40 -2.57 -1.93
C HIS A 32 -5.28 -4.10 -1.93
N PRO A 33 -4.61 -4.70 -2.93
CA PRO A 33 -4.61 -6.16 -3.07
C PRO A 33 -3.72 -6.83 -2.02
N SER A 34 -4.09 -8.05 -1.66
CA SER A 34 -3.24 -8.96 -0.90
C SER A 34 -2.16 -9.55 -1.81
N ALA A 35 -1.15 -10.20 -1.21
CA ALA A 35 -0.13 -10.89 -2.00
C ALA A 35 -0.73 -11.98 -2.88
N ASP A 36 -1.73 -12.71 -2.40
CA ASP A 36 -2.44 -13.72 -3.19
C ASP A 36 -3.12 -13.12 -4.41
N GLU A 37 -3.78 -12.00 -4.24
CA GLU A 37 -4.45 -11.30 -5.34
C GLU A 37 -3.44 -10.78 -6.36
N VAL A 38 -2.31 -10.24 -5.91
CA VAL A 38 -1.22 -9.82 -6.79
C VAL A 38 -0.69 -11.02 -7.58
N TRP A 39 -0.47 -12.14 -6.90
CA TRP A 39 -0.01 -13.37 -7.54
C TRP A 39 -0.98 -13.85 -8.62
N GLN A 40 -2.27 -13.84 -8.35
CA GLN A 40 -3.29 -14.22 -9.33
C GLN A 40 -3.22 -13.36 -10.60
N THR A 41 -2.93 -12.08 -10.45
CA THR A 41 -2.79 -11.16 -11.59
C THR A 41 -1.48 -11.39 -12.33
N VAL A 42 -0.37 -11.48 -11.60
CA VAL A 42 0.97 -11.58 -12.20
C VAL A 42 1.17 -12.91 -12.92
N ARG A 43 0.60 -14.01 -12.41
CA ARG A 43 0.75 -15.33 -13.03
C ARG A 43 0.12 -15.40 -14.43
N LYS A 44 -0.75 -14.48 -14.79
CA LYS A 44 -1.31 -14.39 -16.14
C LYS A 44 -0.25 -13.98 -17.16
N VAL A 45 0.76 -13.23 -16.73
CA VAL A 45 1.88 -12.76 -17.56
C VAL A 45 3.11 -13.62 -17.34
N LEU A 46 3.36 -14.03 -16.09
CA LEU A 46 4.49 -14.86 -15.69
C LEU A 46 3.97 -16.15 -15.08
N PRO A 47 3.59 -17.16 -15.91
CA PRO A 47 2.91 -18.35 -15.41
C PRO A 47 3.70 -19.16 -14.38
N ASN A 48 5.03 -19.06 -14.41
CA ASN A 48 5.91 -19.84 -13.52
C ASN A 48 6.25 -19.12 -12.21
N ILE A 49 5.75 -17.90 -12.00
CA ILE A 49 6.05 -17.17 -10.77
C ILE A 49 5.37 -17.85 -9.58
N SER A 50 6.12 -18.04 -8.49
CA SER A 50 5.57 -18.62 -7.26
C SER A 50 4.99 -17.52 -6.37
N LEU A 51 4.06 -17.92 -5.49
CA LEU A 51 3.51 -17.02 -4.49
C LEU A 51 4.62 -16.51 -3.55
N ASP A 52 5.58 -17.37 -3.21
CA ASP A 52 6.71 -17.00 -2.38
C ASP A 52 7.55 -15.88 -3.03
N THR A 53 7.77 -15.95 -4.34
CA THR A 53 8.49 -14.90 -5.07
C THR A 53 7.73 -13.58 -5.01
N VAL A 54 6.39 -13.62 -5.11
CA VAL A 54 5.56 -12.42 -5.00
C VAL A 54 5.70 -11.81 -3.60
N TYR A 55 5.62 -12.61 -2.53
CA TYR A 55 5.82 -12.14 -1.17
C TYR A 55 7.18 -11.47 -0.98
N ARG A 56 8.25 -12.12 -1.46
CA ARG A 56 9.61 -11.56 -1.37
C ARG A 56 9.73 -10.26 -2.15
N THR A 57 9.16 -10.22 -3.35
CA THR A 57 9.20 -9.02 -4.19
C THR A 57 8.48 -7.85 -3.52
N LEU A 58 7.29 -8.10 -2.96
CA LEU A 58 6.54 -7.07 -2.22
C LEU A 58 7.33 -6.58 -1.01
N GLY A 59 8.02 -7.48 -0.31
CA GLY A 59 8.89 -7.12 0.81
C GLY A 59 10.05 -6.22 0.40
N TYR A 60 10.69 -6.50 -0.74
CA TYR A 60 11.76 -5.66 -1.27
C TYR A 60 11.24 -4.28 -1.66
N LEU A 61 10.10 -4.21 -2.33
CA LEU A 61 9.50 -2.94 -2.75
C LEU A 61 9.04 -2.11 -1.55
N GLU A 62 8.52 -2.76 -0.51
CA GLU A 62 8.15 -2.10 0.74
C GLU A 62 9.37 -1.53 1.45
N SER A 63 10.43 -2.32 1.59
CA SER A 63 11.68 -1.88 2.22
C SER A 63 12.32 -0.71 1.48
N ALA A 64 12.16 -0.66 0.16
CA ALA A 64 12.66 0.44 -0.67
C ALA A 64 11.74 1.67 -0.64
N GLY A 65 10.58 1.57 0.01
CA GLY A 65 9.61 2.68 0.08
C GLY A 65 8.81 2.90 -1.21
N ILE A 66 8.83 1.92 -2.13
CA ILE A 66 8.11 2.01 -3.41
C ILE A 66 6.64 1.62 -3.24
N VAL A 67 6.37 0.64 -2.37
CA VAL A 67 5.01 0.24 -2.04
C VAL A 67 4.79 0.40 -0.54
N MET A 68 3.54 0.55 -0.15
CA MET A 68 3.14 0.68 1.23
C MET A 68 2.34 -0.55 1.64
N LYS A 69 2.64 -1.08 2.82
CA LYS A 69 1.90 -2.20 3.40
C LYS A 69 0.89 -1.65 4.39
N THR A 70 -0.36 -2.03 4.23
CA THR A 70 -1.42 -1.68 5.17
C THR A 70 -1.84 -2.94 5.92
N GLY A 71 -1.86 -2.85 7.25
CA GLY A 71 -2.29 -3.96 8.07
C GLY A 71 -3.78 -3.89 8.32
N THR A 72 -4.45 -5.03 8.16
CA THR A 72 -5.86 -5.20 8.53
C THR A 72 -6.03 -6.51 9.28
N SER A 73 -7.16 -6.68 9.93
CA SER A 73 -7.49 -7.94 10.60
C SER A 73 -7.61 -9.11 9.63
N GLY A 74 -7.79 -8.84 8.35
CA GLY A 74 -7.90 -9.86 7.30
C GLY A 74 -6.59 -10.18 6.59
N GLY A 75 -5.45 -9.66 7.08
CA GLY A 75 -4.13 -9.88 6.49
C GLY A 75 -3.52 -8.63 5.89
N ALA A 76 -2.28 -8.76 5.40
CA ALA A 76 -1.56 -7.65 4.83
C ALA A 76 -2.08 -7.30 3.44
N ARG A 77 -2.21 -6.00 3.18
CA ARG A 77 -2.55 -5.47 1.87
C ARG A 77 -1.49 -4.49 1.43
N PHE A 78 -1.40 -4.24 0.14
CA PHE A 78 -0.32 -3.45 -0.44
C PHE A 78 -0.87 -2.36 -1.33
N ASP A 79 -0.15 -1.23 -1.39
CA ASP A 79 -0.52 -0.06 -2.16
C ASP A 79 0.70 0.44 -2.93
N GLY A 80 0.58 0.50 -4.25
CA GLY A 80 1.63 0.99 -5.13
C GLY A 80 1.43 2.42 -5.60
N HIS A 81 0.39 3.11 -5.11
CA HIS A 81 0.14 4.49 -5.51
C HIS A 81 1.17 5.42 -4.90
N LEU A 82 1.84 6.20 -5.76
CA LEU A 82 2.96 7.06 -5.38
C LEU A 82 2.53 8.43 -4.91
N ALA A 83 1.32 8.87 -5.26
CA ALA A 83 0.80 10.15 -4.78
C ALA A 83 0.59 10.09 -3.27
N PRO A 84 0.97 11.14 -2.51
CA PRO A 84 0.78 11.14 -1.07
C PRO A 84 -0.71 10.97 -0.70
N HIS A 85 -0.98 10.01 0.16
CA HIS A 85 -2.35 9.79 0.65
C HIS A 85 -2.30 9.08 2.00
N HIS A 86 -3.40 9.17 2.73
CA HIS A 86 -3.62 8.44 3.97
C HIS A 86 -4.62 7.32 3.71
N HIS A 87 -4.84 6.49 4.70
CA HIS A 87 -5.79 5.38 4.59
C HIS A 87 -6.82 5.44 5.71
N PHE A 88 -8.08 5.18 5.37
CA PHE A 88 -9.14 4.92 6.32
C PHE A 88 -9.53 3.44 6.21
N ILE A 89 -9.43 2.71 7.30
CA ILE A 89 -9.72 1.28 7.36
C ILE A 89 -10.97 1.06 8.20
N CYS A 90 -11.98 0.44 7.61
CA CYS A 90 -13.16 0.04 8.36
C CYS A 90 -12.88 -1.22 9.15
N VAL A 91 -13.04 -1.16 10.47
CA VAL A 91 -12.80 -2.30 11.36
C VAL A 91 -13.92 -3.35 11.29
N GLU A 92 -15.07 -2.99 10.72
CA GLU A 92 -16.21 -3.90 10.57
C GLU A 92 -16.09 -4.75 9.31
N CYS A 93 -15.96 -4.12 8.15
CA CYS A 93 -15.94 -4.83 6.86
C CYS A 93 -14.54 -5.00 6.27
N GLY A 94 -13.52 -4.35 6.82
CA GLY A 94 -12.15 -4.43 6.32
C GLY A 94 -11.85 -3.60 5.09
N GLU A 95 -12.82 -2.83 4.58
CA GLU A 95 -12.61 -2.01 3.40
C GLU A 95 -11.62 -0.88 3.69
N ILE A 96 -10.78 -0.58 2.70
CA ILE A 96 -9.75 0.45 2.79
C ILE A 96 -10.08 1.57 1.81
N TYR A 97 -10.13 2.80 2.31
CA TYR A 97 -10.40 4.00 1.52
C TYR A 97 -9.17 4.88 1.52
N ASP A 98 -8.79 5.40 0.34
CA ASP A 98 -7.71 6.35 0.22
C ASP A 98 -8.21 7.74 0.60
N VAL A 99 -7.45 8.41 1.48
CA VAL A 99 -7.72 9.79 1.89
C VAL A 99 -6.67 10.66 1.22
N PRO A 100 -7.02 11.44 0.18
CA PRO A 100 -6.04 12.23 -0.55
C PRO A 100 -5.33 13.26 0.32
N CYS A 101 -4.02 13.45 0.06
CA CYS A 101 -3.23 14.53 0.63
C CYS A 101 -2.93 15.52 -0.49
N PRO A 102 -3.78 16.53 -0.71
CA PRO A 102 -3.64 17.42 -1.88
C PRO A 102 -2.42 18.34 -1.80
N ASP A 103 -1.85 18.55 -0.62
CA ASP A 103 -0.68 19.40 -0.44
C ASP A 103 0.16 18.93 0.76
N GLU A 104 1.33 19.56 0.93
CA GLU A 104 2.24 19.28 2.03
C GLU A 104 1.64 19.60 3.40
N GLN A 105 0.67 20.51 3.45
CA GLN A 105 0.00 20.88 4.69
C GLN A 105 -0.93 19.77 5.22
N SER A 106 -1.30 18.85 4.36
CA SER A 106 -2.09 17.67 4.74
C SER A 106 -1.26 16.59 5.43
N ILE A 107 0.07 16.76 5.50
CA ILE A 107 0.95 15.83 6.19
C ILE A 107 0.74 15.98 7.70
N PRO A 108 0.53 14.89 8.44
CA PRO A 108 0.31 14.99 9.88
C PRO A 108 1.56 15.52 10.59
N ALA A 109 1.35 16.28 11.66
CA ALA A 109 2.43 16.77 12.50
C ALA A 109 3.22 15.58 13.06
N VAL A 110 4.55 15.65 12.94
CA VAL A 110 5.43 14.63 13.50
C VAL A 110 5.56 14.86 15.00
N PRO A 111 5.33 13.82 15.85
CA PRO A 111 5.55 13.96 17.28
C PRO A 111 6.99 14.38 17.58
N GLU A 112 7.15 15.32 18.53
CA GLU A 112 8.48 15.86 18.88
C GLU A 112 9.45 14.76 19.31
N ASN A 113 8.96 13.76 20.05
CA ASN A 113 9.81 12.68 20.54
C ASN A 113 10.28 11.73 19.44
N ALA A 114 9.77 11.83 18.22
CA ALA A 114 10.26 11.04 17.09
C ALA A 114 11.70 11.41 16.73
N SER A 115 12.14 12.65 17.02
CA SER A 115 13.50 13.09 16.75
C SER A 115 14.55 12.33 17.57
N GLN A 116 14.14 11.70 18.69
CA GLN A 116 15.01 10.85 19.50
C GLN A 116 15.50 9.62 18.73
N PHE A 117 14.75 9.18 17.74
CA PHE A 117 15.05 7.97 16.97
C PHE A 117 15.78 8.26 15.67
N GLY A 118 15.80 9.50 15.23
CA GLY A 118 16.48 9.90 14.01
C GLY A 118 15.71 10.98 13.25
N LYS A 119 16.04 11.10 11.97
CA LYS A 119 15.38 12.05 11.08
C LYS A 119 14.19 11.40 10.41
N VAL A 120 13.02 12.02 10.56
CA VAL A 120 11.80 11.55 9.86
C VAL A 120 11.83 12.00 8.41
N ILE A 121 11.67 11.05 7.48
CA ILE A 121 11.65 11.32 6.04
C ILE A 121 10.23 11.37 5.52
N LYS A 122 9.33 10.56 6.07
CA LYS A 122 7.96 10.45 5.61
C LYS A 122 7.03 10.13 6.78
N ALA A 123 5.83 10.69 6.74
CA ALA A 123 4.79 10.37 7.71
C ALA A 123 3.45 10.21 6.98
N HIS A 124 2.60 9.31 7.46
CA HIS A 124 1.25 9.13 6.93
C HIS A 124 0.32 8.71 8.06
N LEU A 125 -0.98 8.95 7.89
CA LEU A 125 -2.00 8.56 8.83
C LEU A 125 -2.69 7.28 8.37
N GLN A 126 -2.95 6.41 9.32
CA GLN A 126 -3.83 5.28 9.12
C GLN A 126 -4.98 5.44 10.11
N LEU A 127 -6.15 5.76 9.60
CA LEU A 127 -7.34 5.98 10.40
C LEU A 127 -8.14 4.69 10.48
N ARG A 128 -8.56 4.30 11.65
CA ARG A 128 -9.40 3.12 11.86
C ARG A 128 -10.75 3.58 12.39
N GLY A 129 -11.81 3.11 11.78
CA GLY A 129 -13.15 3.52 12.15
C GLY A 129 -14.20 2.63 11.54
N ILE A 130 -15.41 3.14 11.42
CA ILE A 130 -16.54 2.42 10.83
C ILE A 130 -17.00 3.19 9.61
N CYS A 131 -17.00 2.55 8.42
CA CYS A 131 -17.38 3.21 7.19
C CYS A 131 -18.87 3.54 7.17
N LYS A 132 -19.25 4.46 6.28
CA LYS A 132 -20.65 4.91 6.18
C LYS A 132 -21.63 3.77 5.95
N ARG A 133 -21.25 2.80 5.12
CA ARG A 133 -22.09 1.63 4.84
C ARG A 133 -22.37 0.81 6.10
N CYS A 134 -21.35 0.58 6.92
CA CYS A 134 -21.50 -0.17 8.17
C CYS A 134 -22.25 0.64 9.22
N LEU A 135 -22.04 1.97 9.27
CA LEU A 135 -22.81 2.84 10.16
C LEU A 135 -24.29 2.81 9.83
N HIS A 136 -24.65 2.81 8.55
CA HIS A 136 -26.05 2.72 8.12
C HIS A 136 -26.68 1.38 8.52
N LYS A 137 -25.93 0.28 8.44
CA LYS A 137 -26.39 -1.04 8.89
C LYS A 137 -26.71 -1.05 10.38
N GLU A 138 -25.88 -0.40 11.21
CA GLU A 138 -26.12 -0.30 12.63
C GLU A 138 -27.40 0.48 12.95
N GLN A 139 -27.70 1.52 12.18
CA GLN A 139 -28.91 2.32 12.34
C GLN A 139 -30.17 1.55 11.91
N ASP A 140 -30.04 0.69 10.91
CA ASP A 140 -31.17 -0.10 10.39
C ASP A 140 -31.57 -1.26 11.31
N VAL A 141 -30.70 -1.65 12.25
CA VAL A 141 -30.94 -2.75 13.20
C VAL A 141 -31.71 -2.28 14.43
N LYS A 142 -31.96 -1.01 14.54
CA LYS A 142 -32.83 -0.46 15.58
C LYS A 142 -34.28 -0.49 15.08
#